data_d895c39ecc3a6561be9768d0bedec4c1
#
_entry.id   d895c39ecc3a6561be9768d0bedec4c1
#
_cell.length_a   1.000
_cell.length_b   1.000
_cell.length_c   1.000
_cell.angle_alpha   90.00
_cell.angle_beta   90.00
_cell.angle_gamma   90.00
#
_symmetry.space_group_name_H-M   'P 1'
#
loop_
_entity.id
_entity.type
_entity.pdbx_description
1 polymer ?
#
loop_
_entity_poly.entity_id
_entity_poly.type
_entity_poly.pdbx_seq_one_letter_code
_entity_poly.pdbx_strand_id
1 'polypeptide(L)'
;MPLIEYDEPERFIAGTVGEPGQRTFFLQAVQGPRITTVSLEKEQVAVLAERLNDLLDEIGQSDEQVLPPDNDPLSTPIEDEFRVSTLSLAWVAEVQRVVIECHDRDVQLEDSGDEVVELTEPDATVLRIVLSPIAAREFARRGLATVASGRPPCPFCGAPLEASGHICPRANGYRR
;
A
#
# COMPACT_ATOMS: atom_id res chain seq x y z
N MET A 1 4.24 12.67 19.89
CA MET A 1 3.82 12.08 18.61
C MET A 1 3.65 10.57 18.80
N PRO A 2 2.45 10.04 18.69
CA PRO A 2 2.24 8.60 18.79
C PRO A 2 2.94 7.89 17.61
N LEU A 3 3.88 7.03 17.92
CA LEU A 3 4.58 6.19 16.96
C LEU A 3 4.19 4.73 17.18
N ILE A 4 3.62 4.12 16.16
CA ILE A 4 3.33 2.69 16.13
C ILE A 4 4.40 2.07 15.22
N GLU A 5 5.29 1.27 15.78
CA GLU A 5 6.40 0.69 15.04
C GLU A 5 6.31 -0.84 14.97
N TYR A 6 6.57 -1.36 13.79
CA TYR A 6 6.76 -2.79 13.53
C TYR A 6 8.10 -3.01 12.85
N ASP A 7 8.99 -3.70 13.51
CA ASP A 7 10.30 -4.09 12.99
C ASP A 7 10.24 -5.53 12.48
N GLU A 8 10.26 -5.69 11.18
CA GLU A 8 10.12 -6.98 10.50
C GLU A 8 8.90 -7.79 11.00
N PRO A 9 7.68 -7.25 10.86
CA PRO A 9 6.48 -7.95 11.32
C PRO A 9 6.32 -9.30 10.61
N GLU A 10 5.64 -10.22 11.25
CA GLU A 10 5.31 -11.51 10.66
C GLU A 10 4.53 -11.38 9.35
N ARG A 11 3.71 -10.33 9.28
CA ARG A 11 2.86 -10.05 8.13
C ARG A 11 2.64 -8.56 7.96
N PHE A 12 2.91 -8.05 6.77
CA PHE A 12 2.54 -6.69 6.36
C PHE A 12 1.94 -6.75 4.97
N ILE A 13 0.66 -6.44 4.85
CA ILE A 13 -0.11 -6.66 3.65
C ILE A 13 -1.04 -5.50 3.31
N ALA A 14 -1.32 -5.33 2.03
CA ALA A 14 -2.45 -4.58 1.54
C ALA A 14 -3.64 -5.52 1.35
N GLY A 15 -4.82 -5.05 1.66
CA GLY A 15 -6.05 -5.80 1.48
C GLY A 15 -7.25 -4.89 1.29
N THR A 16 -8.40 -5.47 1.03
CA THR A 16 -9.64 -4.74 0.79
C THR A 16 -10.81 -5.35 1.53
N VAL A 17 -11.78 -4.50 1.85
CA VAL A 17 -13.08 -4.91 2.34
C VAL A 17 -14.16 -4.26 1.46
N GLY A 18 -15.16 -5.01 1.11
CA GLY A 18 -16.27 -4.58 0.27
C GLY A 18 -16.22 -5.12 -1.14
N GLU A 19 -17.27 -4.85 -1.90
CA GLU A 19 -17.39 -5.29 -3.29
C GLU A 19 -16.58 -4.40 -4.25
N PRO A 20 -16.16 -4.93 -5.41
CA PRO A 20 -15.49 -4.15 -6.44
C PRO A 20 -16.26 -2.87 -6.77
N GLY A 21 -15.55 -1.73 -6.69
CA GLY A 21 -16.12 -0.39 -6.88
C GLY A 21 -16.59 0.30 -5.60
N GLN A 22 -16.72 -0.43 -4.51
CA GLN A 22 -17.07 0.09 -3.18
C GLN A 22 -16.11 -0.43 -2.10
N ARG A 23 -14.90 -0.81 -2.52
CA ARG A 23 -13.89 -1.36 -1.62
C ARG A 23 -13.19 -0.27 -0.84
N THR A 24 -12.94 -0.55 0.43
CA THR A 24 -11.98 0.20 1.23
C THR A 24 -10.65 -0.54 1.24
N PHE A 25 -9.58 0.16 0.97
CA PHE A 25 -8.22 -0.38 0.98
C PHE A 25 -7.60 -0.19 2.35
N PHE A 26 -6.84 -1.19 2.79
CA PHE A 26 -6.16 -1.20 4.08
C PHE A 26 -4.73 -1.68 3.93
N LEU A 27 -3.86 -1.15 4.79
CA LEU A 27 -2.58 -1.75 5.13
C LEU A 27 -2.69 -2.34 6.52
N GLN A 28 -2.19 -3.54 6.70
CA GLN A 28 -2.24 -4.24 7.97
C GLN A 28 -0.91 -4.85 8.33
N ALA A 29 -0.43 -4.57 9.53
CA ALA A 29 0.74 -5.18 10.14
C ALA A 29 0.31 -6.13 11.25
N VAL A 30 0.90 -7.32 11.29
CA VAL A 30 0.63 -8.35 12.29
C VAL A 30 1.94 -8.84 12.89
N GLN A 31 2.01 -8.84 14.20
CA GLN A 31 3.11 -9.44 14.94
C GLN A 31 2.60 -10.05 16.25
N GLY A 32 2.56 -11.39 16.31
CA GLY A 32 1.91 -12.10 17.40
C GLY A 32 0.45 -11.69 17.55
N PRO A 33 0.01 -11.32 18.77
CA PRO A 33 -1.36 -10.84 18.99
C PRO A 33 -1.59 -9.40 18.56
N ARG A 34 -0.53 -8.68 18.19
CA ARG A 34 -0.60 -7.26 17.82
C ARG A 34 -0.98 -7.12 16.36
N ILE A 35 -2.05 -6.39 16.11
CA ILE A 35 -2.55 -6.06 14.77
C ILE A 35 -2.77 -4.56 14.70
N THR A 36 -2.23 -3.93 13.67
CA THR A 36 -2.51 -2.52 13.37
C THR A 36 -2.94 -2.41 11.91
N THR A 37 -4.06 -1.74 11.69
CA THR A 37 -4.66 -1.54 10.39
C THR A 37 -4.83 -0.05 10.15
N VAL A 38 -4.52 0.42 8.96
CA VAL A 38 -4.78 1.79 8.50
C VAL A 38 -5.52 1.74 7.17
N SER A 39 -6.42 2.69 6.95
CA SER A 39 -7.13 2.83 5.68
C SER A 39 -6.44 3.83 4.77
N LEU A 40 -6.54 3.62 3.46
CA LEU A 40 -5.96 4.51 2.46
C LEU A 40 -6.68 4.37 1.11
N GLU A 41 -6.29 5.21 0.16
CA GLU A 41 -6.83 5.17 -1.19
C GLU A 41 -6.15 4.10 -2.06
N LYS A 42 -6.86 3.63 -3.08
CA LYS A 42 -6.36 2.69 -4.07
C LYS A 42 -5.07 3.19 -4.74
N GLU A 43 -5.04 4.44 -5.12
CA GLU A 43 -3.90 5.09 -5.76
C GLU A 43 -2.67 5.13 -4.84
N GLN A 44 -2.89 5.29 -3.54
CA GLN A 44 -1.81 5.27 -2.55
C GLN A 44 -1.17 3.88 -2.47
N VAL A 45 -1.97 2.83 -2.50
CA VAL A 45 -1.45 1.43 -2.54
C VAL A 45 -0.65 1.20 -3.82
N ALA A 46 -1.19 1.61 -4.96
CA ALA A 46 -0.53 1.44 -6.26
C ALA A 46 0.82 2.16 -6.30
N VAL A 47 0.85 3.43 -5.93
CA VAL A 47 2.07 4.25 -5.93
C VAL A 47 3.11 3.67 -4.96
N LEU A 48 2.70 3.28 -3.76
CA LEU A 48 3.61 2.68 -2.79
C LEU A 48 4.25 1.39 -3.34
N ALA A 49 3.45 0.51 -3.91
CA ALA A 49 3.95 -0.75 -4.47
C ALA A 49 4.88 -0.52 -5.66
N GLU A 50 4.56 0.40 -6.55
CA GLU A 50 5.41 0.75 -7.70
C GLU A 50 6.74 1.35 -7.25
N ARG A 51 6.71 2.29 -6.30
CA ARG A 51 7.93 2.90 -5.77
C ARG A 51 8.80 1.93 -4.99
N LEU A 52 8.19 0.97 -4.29
CA LEU A 52 8.93 -0.12 -3.66
C LEU A 52 9.68 -0.95 -4.68
N ASN A 53 9.02 -1.33 -5.77
CA ASN A 53 9.66 -2.08 -6.84
C ASN A 53 10.80 -1.29 -7.48
N ASP A 54 10.61 -0.02 -7.78
CA ASP A 54 11.65 0.86 -8.32
C ASP A 54 12.86 0.94 -7.38
N LEU A 55 12.62 1.14 -6.09
CA LEU A 55 13.68 1.18 -5.09
C LEU A 55 14.45 -0.13 -5.01
N LEU A 56 13.74 -1.26 -4.99
CA LEU A 56 14.34 -2.59 -4.91
C LEU A 56 15.16 -2.91 -6.17
N ASP A 57 14.71 -2.47 -7.33
CA ASP A 57 15.45 -2.61 -8.58
C ASP A 57 16.74 -1.76 -8.56
N GLU A 58 16.66 -0.52 -8.06
CA GLU A 58 17.84 0.37 -7.91
C GLU A 58 18.91 -0.20 -6.98
N ILE A 59 18.52 -0.81 -5.88
CA ILE A 59 19.48 -1.43 -4.95
C ILE A 59 19.96 -2.81 -5.39
N GLY A 60 19.47 -3.32 -6.52
CA GLY A 60 19.88 -4.59 -7.10
C GLY A 60 19.30 -5.82 -6.38
N GLN A 61 18.14 -5.70 -5.76
CA GLN A 61 17.46 -6.86 -5.16
C GLN A 61 17.14 -7.89 -6.25
N SER A 62 17.68 -9.08 -6.09
CA SER A 62 17.46 -10.21 -6.99
C SER A 62 16.03 -10.75 -6.89
N ASP A 63 15.43 -11.05 -8.04
CA ASP A 63 14.15 -11.76 -8.10
C ASP A 63 14.26 -13.25 -7.78
N GLU A 64 15.49 -13.76 -7.58
CA GLU A 64 15.72 -15.17 -7.27
C GLU A 64 15.32 -15.55 -5.84
N GLN A 65 15.27 -14.57 -4.95
CA GLN A 65 14.84 -14.78 -3.57
C GLN A 65 13.47 -14.14 -3.37
N VAL A 66 12.44 -14.96 -3.32
CA VAL A 66 11.07 -14.53 -3.08
C VAL A 66 10.50 -15.28 -1.89
N LEU A 67 9.67 -14.60 -1.12
CA LEU A 67 8.87 -15.26 -0.10
C LEU A 67 7.69 -15.99 -0.75
N PRO A 68 7.17 -17.05 -0.11
CA PRO A 68 5.91 -17.63 -0.54
C PRO A 68 4.84 -16.54 -0.63
N PRO A 69 4.00 -16.53 -1.69
CA PRO A 69 2.98 -15.51 -1.84
C PRO A 69 1.94 -15.59 -0.72
N ASP A 70 1.72 -14.47 -0.05
CA ASP A 70 0.65 -14.30 0.93
C ASP A 70 -0.60 -13.79 0.21
N ASN A 71 -1.57 -14.66 0.02
CA ASN A 71 -2.87 -14.34 -0.58
C ASN A 71 -4.02 -14.46 0.43
N ASP A 72 -3.70 -14.67 1.70
CA ASP A 72 -4.70 -14.78 2.75
C ASP A 72 -5.39 -13.43 3.01
N PRO A 73 -6.65 -13.44 3.43
CA PRO A 73 -7.38 -12.21 3.74
C PRO A 73 -6.76 -11.45 4.91
N LEU A 74 -7.21 -10.22 5.09
CA LEU A 74 -6.87 -9.42 6.27
C LEU A 74 -7.26 -10.17 7.54
N SER A 75 -6.43 -10.05 8.57
CA SER A 75 -6.74 -10.57 9.89
C SER A 75 -7.88 -9.76 10.52
N THR A 76 -8.78 -10.44 11.22
CA THR A 76 -9.92 -9.82 11.91
C THR A 76 -9.64 -9.64 13.40
N PRO A 77 -10.18 -8.61 14.06
CA PRO A 77 -11.07 -7.58 13.52
C PRO A 77 -10.34 -6.57 12.62
N ILE A 78 -11.05 -5.98 11.66
CA ILE A 78 -10.52 -4.94 10.79
C ILE A 78 -11.02 -3.60 11.29
N GLU A 79 -10.18 -2.95 12.07
CA GLU A 79 -10.44 -1.63 12.63
C GLU A 79 -9.25 -0.73 12.31
N ASP A 80 -9.49 0.33 11.56
CA ASP A 80 -8.42 1.25 11.21
C ASP A 80 -8.10 2.22 12.35
N GLU A 81 -6.82 2.33 12.69
CA GLU A 81 -6.32 3.30 13.67
C GLU A 81 -6.45 4.72 13.14
N PHE A 82 -6.20 4.90 11.85
CA PHE A 82 -6.35 6.19 11.17
C PHE A 82 -6.41 5.98 9.65
N ARG A 83 -6.84 7.04 8.97
CA ARG A 83 -6.74 7.14 7.52
C ARG A 83 -5.41 7.77 7.14
N VAL A 84 -4.70 7.15 6.22
CA VAL A 84 -3.40 7.62 5.76
C VAL A 84 -3.57 8.87 4.88
N SER A 85 -2.91 9.93 5.27
CA SER A 85 -2.79 11.15 4.47
C SER A 85 -1.51 11.14 3.63
N THR A 86 -0.38 10.89 4.27
CA THR A 86 0.93 10.88 3.60
C THR A 86 1.65 9.56 3.82
N LEU A 87 2.29 9.07 2.76
CA LEU A 87 3.19 7.91 2.78
C LEU A 87 4.61 8.38 2.51
N SER A 88 5.57 7.85 3.26
CA SER A 88 6.99 8.00 2.96
C SER A 88 7.70 6.66 2.85
N LEU A 89 8.76 6.63 2.07
CA LEU A 89 9.54 5.44 1.77
C LEU A 89 11.02 5.80 1.86
N ALA A 90 11.79 5.02 2.60
CA ALA A 90 13.23 5.21 2.74
C ALA A 90 13.98 3.89 2.66
N TRP A 91 15.20 3.95 2.15
CA TRP A 91 16.17 2.88 2.19
C TRP A 91 17.26 3.21 3.21
N VAL A 92 17.46 2.33 4.18
CA VAL A 92 18.49 2.47 5.20
C VAL A 92 19.62 1.50 4.89
N ALA A 93 20.65 2.00 4.21
CA ALA A 93 21.75 1.18 3.68
C ALA A 93 22.57 0.51 4.78
N GLU A 94 22.73 1.12 5.95
CA GLU A 94 23.52 0.61 7.06
C GLU A 94 22.98 -0.72 7.60
N VAL A 95 21.66 -0.90 7.58
CA VAL A 95 21.00 -2.11 8.04
C VAL A 95 20.33 -2.89 6.91
N GLN A 96 20.38 -2.36 5.69
CA GLN A 96 19.73 -2.94 4.50
C GLN A 96 18.25 -3.22 4.73
N ARG A 97 17.54 -2.17 5.12
CA ARG A 97 16.09 -2.24 5.38
C ARG A 97 15.34 -1.14 4.64
N VAL A 98 14.13 -1.48 4.28
CA VAL A 98 13.16 -0.54 3.75
C VAL A 98 12.29 -0.05 4.92
N VAL A 99 12.09 1.25 5.01
CA VAL A 99 11.22 1.86 6.00
C VAL A 99 10.05 2.52 5.29
N ILE A 100 8.84 2.15 5.69
CA ILE A 100 7.59 2.75 5.22
C ILE A 100 6.96 3.47 6.40
N GLU A 101 6.60 4.72 6.21
CA GLU A 101 5.86 5.50 7.21
C GLU A 101 4.51 5.94 6.65
N CYS A 102 3.47 5.68 7.41
CA CYS A 102 2.11 6.11 7.14
C CYS A 102 1.74 7.19 8.16
N HIS A 103 1.41 8.38 7.68
CA HIS A 103 1.07 9.53 8.52
C HIS A 103 -0.43 9.84 8.41
N ASP A 104 -1.06 10.18 9.53
CA ASP A 104 -2.47 10.57 9.57
C ASP A 104 -2.71 12.02 9.10
N ARG A 105 -1.65 12.75 8.86
CA ARG A 105 -1.65 14.15 8.38
C ARG A 105 -0.63 14.41 7.30
N ASP A 106 -0.79 15.50 6.61
CA ASP A 106 0.17 15.95 5.63
C ASP A 106 1.46 16.35 6.31
N VAL A 107 2.57 15.82 5.82
CA VAL A 107 3.90 16.22 6.25
C VAL A 107 4.27 17.51 5.54
N GLN A 108 4.43 18.59 6.28
CA GLN A 108 4.92 19.83 5.74
C GLN A 108 6.45 19.80 5.74
N LEU A 109 7.02 19.89 4.54
CA LEU A 109 8.45 20.07 4.37
C LEU A 109 8.72 21.58 4.28
N GLU A 110 9.29 22.15 5.33
CA GLU A 110 9.81 23.51 5.22
C GLU A 110 11.24 23.47 4.67
N ASP A 111 11.41 24.11 3.53
CA ASP A 111 12.71 24.35 2.94
C ASP A 111 13.36 25.53 3.67
N SER A 112 14.17 25.23 4.65
CA SER A 112 14.92 26.22 5.41
C SER A 112 16.41 26.28 5.01
N GLY A 113 16.69 26.34 3.72
CA GLY A 113 18.05 26.41 3.20
C GLY A 113 18.70 25.03 3.01
N ASP A 114 19.79 24.75 3.68
CA ASP A 114 20.53 23.49 3.49
C ASP A 114 20.00 22.27 4.26
N GLU A 115 18.96 22.45 5.07
CA GLU A 115 18.35 21.34 5.83
C GLU A 115 16.84 21.27 5.61
N VAL A 116 16.37 20.10 5.16
CA VAL A 116 14.94 19.77 5.11
C VAL A 116 14.52 19.38 6.53
N VAL A 117 13.80 20.22 7.21
CA VAL A 117 13.24 19.92 8.52
C VAL A 117 11.82 19.40 8.30
N GLU A 118 11.61 18.13 8.63
CA GLU A 118 10.29 17.55 8.68
C GLU A 118 9.56 18.05 9.93
N LEU A 119 8.66 19.00 9.73
CA LEU A 119 7.79 19.48 10.81
C LEU A 119 6.61 18.54 10.95
N THR A 120 6.76 17.55 11.81
CA THR A 120 5.63 16.69 12.19
C THR A 120 4.85 17.38 13.30
N GLU A 121 3.56 17.59 13.09
CA GLU A 121 2.70 18.12 14.16
C GLU A 121 2.74 17.23 15.39
N PRO A 122 2.74 17.81 16.63
CA PRO A 122 2.91 17.03 17.87
C PRO A 122 1.87 15.93 18.07
N ASP A 123 0.69 16.11 17.51
CA ASP A 123 -0.43 15.18 17.64
C ASP A 123 -0.58 14.19 16.46
N ALA A 124 0.34 14.24 15.50
CA ALA A 124 0.30 13.32 14.37
C ALA A 124 0.61 11.89 14.79
N THR A 125 -0.16 10.94 14.29
CA THR A 125 0.10 9.50 14.48
C THR A 125 0.87 8.97 13.28
N VAL A 126 1.90 8.17 13.55
CA VAL A 126 2.73 7.55 12.51
C VAL A 126 2.78 6.05 12.72
N LEU A 127 2.48 5.31 11.67
CA LEU A 127 2.77 3.88 11.59
C LEU A 127 4.06 3.69 10.80
N ARG A 128 5.09 3.17 11.44
CA ARG A 128 6.39 2.86 10.83
C ARG A 128 6.55 1.36 10.68
N ILE A 129 6.84 0.92 9.47
CA ILE A 129 7.08 -0.48 9.14
C ILE A 129 8.50 -0.62 8.60
N VAL A 130 9.28 -1.50 9.20
CA VAL A 130 10.63 -1.84 8.75
C VAL A 130 10.57 -3.22 8.11
N LEU A 131 11.00 -3.32 6.85
CA LEU A 131 10.95 -4.56 6.08
C LEU A 131 12.33 -4.91 5.52
N SER A 132 12.61 -6.23 5.45
CA SER A 132 13.68 -6.72 4.60
C SER A 132 13.34 -6.47 3.13
N PRO A 133 14.34 -6.41 2.22
CA PRO A 133 14.07 -6.25 0.79
C PRO A 133 13.15 -7.34 0.22
N ILE A 134 13.31 -8.58 0.67
CA ILE A 134 12.48 -9.71 0.24
C ILE A 134 11.02 -9.52 0.69
N ALA A 135 10.81 -9.13 1.94
CA ALA A 135 9.48 -8.86 2.48
C ALA A 135 8.82 -7.65 1.78
N ALA A 136 9.59 -6.62 1.47
CA ALA A 136 9.11 -5.46 0.72
C ALA A 136 8.67 -5.83 -0.70
N ARG A 137 9.40 -6.73 -1.36
CA ARG A 137 9.03 -7.24 -2.70
C ARG A 137 7.71 -8.00 -2.65
N GLU A 138 7.50 -8.86 -1.67
CA GLU A 138 6.24 -9.59 -1.50
C GLU A 138 5.08 -8.64 -1.18
N PHE A 139 5.30 -7.65 -0.33
CA PHE A 139 4.29 -6.62 -0.07
C PHE A 139 3.89 -5.89 -1.36
N ALA A 140 4.86 -5.49 -2.17
CA ALA A 140 4.61 -4.80 -3.44
C ALA A 140 3.84 -5.70 -4.42
N ARG A 141 4.22 -6.97 -4.53
CA ARG A 141 3.50 -7.96 -5.36
C ARG A 141 2.03 -8.03 -4.97
N ARG A 142 1.76 -8.23 -3.68
CA ARG A 142 0.40 -8.31 -3.17
C ARG A 142 -0.36 -7.00 -3.34
N GLY A 143 0.28 -5.87 -3.08
CA GLY A 143 -0.32 -4.55 -3.25
C GLY A 143 -0.80 -4.32 -4.68
N LEU A 144 0.03 -4.61 -5.67
CA LEU A 144 -0.33 -4.53 -7.08
C LEU A 144 -1.43 -5.52 -7.46
N ALA A 145 -1.37 -6.75 -6.96
CA ALA A 145 -2.42 -7.75 -7.17
C ALA A 145 -3.77 -7.30 -6.57
N THR A 146 -3.74 -6.71 -5.39
CA THR A 146 -4.94 -6.18 -4.71
C THR A 146 -5.55 -5.02 -5.52
N VAL A 147 -4.74 -4.12 -6.04
CA VAL A 147 -5.19 -3.03 -6.91
C VAL A 147 -5.77 -3.57 -8.21
N ALA A 148 -5.12 -4.56 -8.82
CA ALA A 148 -5.54 -5.17 -10.08
C ALA A 148 -6.77 -6.07 -9.95
N SER A 149 -7.06 -6.62 -8.77
CA SER A 149 -8.21 -7.49 -8.50
C SER A 149 -9.55 -6.77 -8.47
N GLY A 150 -9.58 -5.53 -8.96
CA GLY A 150 -10.79 -4.75 -9.11
C GLY A 150 -11.76 -5.34 -10.11
N ARG A 151 -12.67 -4.51 -10.59
CA ARG A 151 -13.63 -4.89 -11.62
C ARG A 151 -12.90 -5.44 -12.84
N PRO A 152 -13.31 -6.60 -13.37
CA PRO A 152 -12.70 -7.12 -14.59
C PRO A 152 -12.90 -6.11 -15.72
N PRO A 153 -11.94 -5.99 -16.65
CA PRO A 153 -12.09 -5.11 -17.80
C PRO A 153 -13.15 -5.67 -18.75
N CYS A 154 -13.93 -4.78 -19.35
CA CYS A 154 -14.83 -5.15 -20.42
C CYS A 154 -14.05 -5.71 -21.61
N PRO A 155 -14.38 -6.90 -22.15
CA PRO A 155 -13.65 -7.47 -23.27
C PRO A 155 -13.78 -6.67 -24.58
N PHE A 156 -14.72 -5.73 -24.64
CA PHE A 156 -14.96 -4.93 -25.85
C PHE A 156 -14.33 -3.54 -25.78
N CYS A 157 -14.45 -2.83 -24.67
CA CYS A 157 -13.97 -1.45 -24.55
C CYS A 157 -12.84 -1.25 -23.53
N GLY A 158 -12.53 -2.27 -22.71
CA GLY A 158 -11.50 -2.21 -21.68
C GLY A 158 -11.88 -1.42 -20.43
N ALA A 159 -13.06 -0.78 -20.39
CA ALA A 159 -13.54 -0.08 -19.21
C ALA A 159 -13.89 -1.05 -18.09
N PRO A 160 -13.75 -0.66 -16.81
CA PRO A 160 -14.11 -1.53 -15.69
C PRO A 160 -15.59 -1.92 -15.72
N LEU A 161 -15.87 -3.22 -15.53
CA LEU A 161 -17.24 -3.73 -15.39
C LEU A 161 -17.78 -3.44 -14.00
N GLU A 162 -18.99 -2.92 -13.92
CA GLU A 162 -19.70 -2.70 -12.65
C GLU A 162 -20.53 -3.92 -12.26
N ALA A 163 -20.70 -4.15 -10.95
CA ALA A 163 -21.53 -5.24 -10.43
C ALA A 163 -23.00 -5.08 -10.84
N SER A 164 -23.45 -3.83 -11.04
CA SER A 164 -24.81 -3.50 -11.50
C SER A 164 -25.01 -3.58 -13.01
N GLY A 165 -23.97 -3.92 -13.76
CA GLY A 165 -23.96 -3.94 -15.21
C GLY A 165 -23.13 -2.83 -15.83
N HIS A 166 -22.81 -3.00 -17.09
CA HIS A 166 -21.95 -2.09 -17.83
C HIS A 166 -22.56 -1.78 -19.20
N ILE A 167 -22.76 -0.51 -19.48
CA ILE A 167 -23.17 -0.05 -20.82
C ILE A 167 -21.90 0.13 -21.64
N CYS A 168 -21.60 -0.85 -22.49
CA CYS A 168 -20.43 -0.81 -23.33
C CYS A 168 -20.70 0.02 -24.59
N PRO A 169 -19.94 1.10 -24.86
CA PRO A 169 -20.09 1.89 -26.07
C PRO A 169 -19.83 1.07 -27.36
N ARG A 170 -19.02 0.02 -27.29
CA ARG A 170 -18.70 -0.84 -28.43
C ARG A 170 -19.67 -1.98 -28.66
N ALA A 171 -20.34 -2.46 -27.59
CA ALA A 171 -21.29 -3.56 -27.67
C ALA A 171 -22.75 -3.09 -27.81
N ASN A 172 -23.07 -1.87 -27.38
CA ASN A 172 -24.41 -1.37 -27.26
C ASN A 172 -24.84 -0.52 -28.46
N GLY A 173 -25.02 -1.16 -29.61
CA GLY A 173 -25.81 -0.59 -30.68
C GLY A 173 -25.11 0.38 -31.64
N TYR A 174 -23.85 0.63 -31.54
CA TYR A 174 -23.12 1.32 -32.59
C TYR A 174 -22.74 0.34 -33.70
N ARG A 175 -23.78 -0.20 -34.34
CA ARG A 175 -23.59 -0.87 -35.61
C ARG A 175 -23.45 0.20 -36.68
N ARG A 176 -22.31 0.28 -37.24
CA ARG A 176 -22.15 0.86 -38.56
C ARG A 176 -22.21 -0.26 -39.61
#